data_4853f8278ccabab4e32933b2a40170b8
#
_entry.id   4853f8278ccabab4e32933b2a40170b8
#
_cell.length_a   1.000
_cell.length_b   1.000
_cell.length_c   1.000
_cell.angle_alpha   90.00
_cell.angle_beta   90.00
_cell.angle_gamma   90.00
#
_symmetry.space_group_name_H-M   'P 1'
#
loop_
_entity.id
_entity.type
_entity.pdbx_description
1 polymer ?
#
loop_
_entity_poly.entity_id
_entity_poly.type
_entity_poly.pdbx_seq_one_letter_code
_entity_poly.pdbx_strand_id
1 'polypeptide(L)'
;TDPNTHVDLLDKDSNIIGSSTTDDTGHVTITPTKPIPEGNVTAKATDNAEHPNSSTSQTKKATDLTPPVKPSVVGTLDGKAGTKDPVEVVTDPNTKVELLDKDGNVIGSGTTDSTGHATITSTVPIPEGNVTVKATDNAEHPNSSTSDPVKATDTTPPTVPTLDTDLGGKAGTQTPITVTTDPNTHVDLLDKDGNIIGSGTTDDTGHVTITPTKPIPEGNVTAKATDNAEHPNSSTSQPKKATDTTPPTAPVVTSDLTGKATTTDPVEVTTDPNTKVELLDKDGNVIGSGTTDDTGHVTITPTKPIPEGNVSAKAYDNAEVPNVATSQPKKATDTTPPTTPTLDTDLGGKAGTQTPITVTTDPNTHVDLLDKDGNIIGSGTTDDTGHVTITPTKPIPEGNVTAKATDNAEHPNSSTSQPKKATDTTPPTAPVVTSDLTGKATTTDPNTHVDLLDKDGNIIGSGTTDDTGHVTITPTKPIPEGNVTAKATDDAEHPNSSTSQPKKATDTTPPTAPVVTSDLTGK
;
A
#
# COMPACT_ATOMS: atom_id res chain seq x y z
N THR A 1 -87.55 19.81 -71.65
CA THR A 1 -87.62 20.26 -73.05
C THR A 1 -88.88 19.66 -73.68
N ASP A 2 -88.90 19.62 -75.00
CA ASP A 2 -90.10 19.06 -75.66
C ASP A 2 -90.26 17.55 -75.44
N PRO A 3 -91.44 16.99 -75.46
CA PRO A 3 -91.66 15.56 -75.34
C PRO A 3 -90.97 14.74 -76.46
N ASN A 4 -90.56 13.47 -76.08
CA ASN A 4 -89.89 12.52 -76.99
C ASN A 4 -88.63 13.07 -77.69
N THR A 5 -87.89 13.98 -77.00
CA THR A 5 -86.65 14.60 -77.48
C THR A 5 -85.45 13.90 -76.95
N HIS A 6 -84.44 13.61 -77.78
CA HIS A 6 -83.19 13.07 -77.35
C HIS A 6 -82.37 14.09 -76.58
N VAL A 7 -81.86 13.75 -75.38
CA VAL A 7 -81.07 14.64 -74.55
C VAL A 7 -79.77 13.96 -74.18
N ASP A 8 -78.70 14.59 -74.55
CA ASP A 8 -77.30 14.26 -74.11
C ASP A 8 -76.87 15.13 -72.95
N LEU A 9 -76.32 14.52 -71.89
CA LEU A 9 -75.67 15.18 -70.84
C LEU A 9 -74.18 15.31 -71.23
N LEU A 10 -73.65 16.56 -71.28
CA LEU A 10 -72.33 16.86 -71.74
C LEU A 10 -71.46 17.36 -70.58
N ASP A 11 -70.19 16.88 -70.49
CA ASP A 11 -69.19 17.41 -69.59
C ASP A 11 -68.58 18.77 -70.07
N LYS A 12 -67.61 19.35 -69.31
CA LYS A 12 -66.94 20.61 -69.62
C LYS A 12 -66.22 20.60 -70.98
N ASP A 13 -65.80 19.41 -71.43
CA ASP A 13 -65.11 19.19 -72.70
C ASP A 13 -66.01 18.75 -73.82
N SER A 14 -67.33 18.88 -73.61
CA SER A 14 -68.43 18.53 -74.59
C SER A 14 -68.51 16.99 -74.88
N ASN A 15 -67.89 16.14 -74.01
CA ASN A 15 -68.10 14.70 -74.17
C ASN A 15 -69.49 14.28 -73.61
N ILE A 16 -70.11 13.35 -74.26
CA ILE A 16 -71.37 12.77 -73.75
C ILE A 16 -71.09 11.84 -72.56
N ILE A 17 -71.65 12.18 -71.42
CA ILE A 17 -71.52 11.42 -70.14
C ILE A 17 -72.80 10.63 -69.79
N GLY A 18 -73.86 10.83 -70.57
CA GLY A 18 -75.09 10.10 -70.46
C GLY A 18 -76.10 10.61 -71.46
N SER A 19 -77.09 9.77 -71.86
CA SER A 19 -78.09 10.15 -72.79
C SER A 19 -79.41 9.45 -72.42
N SER A 20 -80.53 10.12 -72.74
CA SER A 20 -81.88 9.52 -72.61
C SER A 20 -82.88 10.33 -73.44
N THR A 21 -84.13 9.84 -73.57
CA THR A 21 -85.21 10.52 -74.28
C THR A 21 -86.24 11.01 -73.30
N THR A 22 -86.75 12.24 -73.49
CA THR A 22 -87.83 12.80 -72.64
C THR A 22 -89.11 12.01 -72.79
N ASP A 23 -89.86 11.95 -71.74
CA ASP A 23 -91.25 11.37 -71.71
C ASP A 23 -92.27 12.31 -72.41
N ASP A 24 -93.52 11.91 -72.38
CA ASP A 24 -94.65 12.67 -72.99
C ASP A 24 -94.91 14.02 -72.31
N THR A 25 -94.29 14.27 -71.16
CA THR A 25 -94.34 15.57 -70.43
C THR A 25 -93.12 16.44 -70.64
N GLY A 26 -92.09 15.99 -71.40
CA GLY A 26 -90.87 16.65 -71.65
C GLY A 26 -89.80 16.56 -70.55
N HIS A 27 -89.99 15.62 -69.64
CA HIS A 27 -89.07 15.35 -68.56
C HIS A 27 -88.16 14.14 -68.85
N VAL A 28 -86.95 14.21 -68.42
CA VAL A 28 -85.98 13.08 -68.52
C VAL A 28 -85.09 13.01 -67.30
N THR A 29 -84.81 11.83 -66.82
CA THR A 29 -83.77 11.52 -65.86
C THR A 29 -82.62 10.82 -66.61
N ILE A 30 -81.44 11.42 -66.63
CA ILE A 30 -80.27 10.83 -67.26
C ILE A 30 -79.34 10.27 -66.17
N THR A 31 -79.13 8.97 -66.21
CA THR A 31 -78.10 8.34 -65.39
C THR A 31 -76.76 8.39 -66.13
N PRO A 32 -75.76 9.09 -65.64
CA PRO A 32 -74.44 9.13 -66.30
C PRO A 32 -73.84 7.73 -66.44
N THR A 33 -73.28 7.42 -67.62
CA THR A 33 -72.56 6.15 -67.90
C THR A 33 -71.14 6.16 -67.42
N LYS A 34 -70.60 7.33 -67.01
CA LYS A 34 -69.28 7.59 -66.43
C LYS A 34 -69.43 8.59 -65.29
N PRO A 35 -68.56 8.59 -64.30
CA PRO A 35 -68.56 9.64 -63.28
C PRO A 35 -68.58 11.02 -63.90
N ILE A 36 -69.40 11.92 -63.38
CA ILE A 36 -69.49 13.31 -63.83
C ILE A 36 -68.18 14.00 -63.45
N PRO A 37 -67.40 14.43 -64.47
CA PRO A 37 -66.16 15.16 -64.15
C PRO A 37 -66.52 16.53 -63.59
N GLU A 38 -65.62 17.03 -62.74
CA GLU A 38 -65.71 18.39 -62.17
C GLU A 38 -65.70 19.43 -63.29
N GLY A 39 -66.52 20.44 -63.12
CA GLY A 39 -66.58 21.54 -64.05
C GLY A 39 -68.04 21.74 -64.60
N ASN A 40 -68.14 22.49 -65.68
CA ASN A 40 -69.44 22.84 -66.26
C ASN A 40 -70.10 21.62 -66.96
N VAL A 41 -71.33 21.35 -66.59
CA VAL A 41 -72.14 20.32 -67.22
C VAL A 41 -73.29 20.98 -67.90
N THR A 42 -73.62 20.55 -69.12
CA THR A 42 -74.76 21.02 -69.90
C THR A 42 -75.61 19.86 -70.44
N ALA A 43 -76.90 20.14 -70.72
CA ALA A 43 -77.78 19.18 -71.38
C ALA A 43 -78.02 19.73 -72.78
N LYS A 44 -77.82 18.92 -73.83
CA LYS A 44 -78.12 19.22 -75.22
C LYS A 44 -79.30 18.36 -75.64
N ALA A 45 -80.42 19.05 -75.93
CA ALA A 45 -81.57 18.46 -76.54
C ALA A 45 -81.49 18.50 -78.04
N THR A 46 -81.85 17.38 -78.71
CA THR A 46 -81.80 17.27 -80.17
C THR A 46 -83.13 16.73 -80.67
N ASP A 47 -83.82 17.38 -81.54
CA ASP A 47 -85.15 16.96 -82.11
C ASP A 47 -84.93 15.78 -83.05
N ASN A 48 -86.07 15.16 -83.43
CA ASN A 48 -86.13 14.01 -84.36
C ASN A 48 -86.39 14.43 -85.80
N ALA A 49 -86.17 15.71 -86.21
CA ALA A 49 -86.41 16.17 -87.53
C ALA A 49 -85.40 15.55 -88.55
N GLU A 50 -85.77 15.50 -89.82
CA GLU A 50 -84.85 15.02 -90.88
C GLU A 50 -83.51 15.79 -90.92
N HIS A 51 -83.59 17.01 -90.50
CA HIS A 51 -82.42 17.87 -90.24
C HIS A 51 -82.43 18.31 -88.76
N PRO A 52 -81.80 17.58 -87.88
CA PRO A 52 -81.92 17.78 -86.44
C PRO A 52 -81.46 19.14 -85.96
N ASN A 53 -82.28 19.84 -85.19
CA ASN A 53 -81.90 21.07 -84.50
C ASN A 53 -81.60 20.74 -83.06
N SER A 54 -80.72 21.53 -82.47
CA SER A 54 -80.38 21.29 -81.04
C SER A 54 -80.38 22.57 -80.24
N SER A 55 -80.65 22.48 -78.96
CA SER A 55 -80.50 23.57 -78.01
C SER A 55 -79.74 23.05 -76.78
N THR A 56 -78.97 23.95 -76.18
CA THR A 56 -78.17 23.56 -75.01
C THR A 56 -78.62 24.33 -73.77
N SER A 57 -78.68 23.70 -72.67
CA SER A 57 -79.08 24.30 -71.41
C SER A 57 -78.04 25.33 -70.93
N GLN A 58 -78.42 26.12 -69.91
CA GLN A 58 -77.44 26.84 -69.12
C GLN A 58 -76.53 25.84 -68.43
N THR A 59 -75.29 26.23 -68.23
CA THR A 59 -74.30 25.43 -67.54
C THR A 59 -74.67 25.28 -66.07
N LYS A 60 -74.47 24.05 -65.52
CA LYS A 60 -74.40 23.81 -64.06
C LYS A 60 -73.07 23.29 -63.70
N LYS A 61 -72.46 23.84 -62.63
CA LYS A 61 -71.18 23.40 -62.16
C LYS A 61 -71.32 22.13 -61.31
N ALA A 62 -70.63 21.12 -61.73
CA ALA A 62 -70.38 19.94 -60.89
C ALA A 62 -69.14 20.20 -60.06
N THR A 63 -69.19 20.02 -58.77
CA THR A 63 -68.06 20.15 -57.84
C THR A 63 -67.86 18.80 -57.16
N ASP A 64 -66.58 18.43 -57.03
CA ASP A 64 -66.21 17.29 -56.20
C ASP A 64 -66.15 17.72 -54.73
N LEU A 65 -66.87 17.08 -53.88
CA LEU A 65 -66.94 17.28 -52.44
C LEU A 65 -66.52 16.04 -51.69
N THR A 66 -66.01 15.02 -52.40
CA THR A 66 -65.66 13.73 -51.82
C THR A 66 -64.15 13.75 -51.45
N PRO A 67 -63.84 13.75 -50.16
CA PRO A 67 -62.44 13.68 -49.79
C PRO A 67 -61.79 12.35 -50.22
N PRO A 68 -60.49 12.32 -50.47
CA PRO A 68 -59.79 11.08 -50.71
C PRO A 68 -59.97 10.10 -49.54
N VAL A 69 -59.90 8.81 -49.85
CA VAL A 69 -59.89 7.76 -48.81
C VAL A 69 -58.88 8.12 -47.75
N LYS A 70 -59.27 8.01 -46.49
CA LYS A 70 -58.40 8.30 -45.33
C LYS A 70 -57.10 7.57 -45.50
N PRO A 71 -55.94 8.32 -45.60
CA PRO A 71 -54.65 7.70 -45.81
C PRO A 71 -54.25 6.86 -44.57
N SER A 72 -53.41 5.87 -44.81
CA SER A 72 -52.78 5.09 -43.76
C SER A 72 -51.29 4.98 -43.99
N VAL A 73 -50.51 5.05 -42.89
CA VAL A 73 -49.09 4.71 -42.89
C VAL A 73 -48.99 3.18 -42.88
N VAL A 74 -48.16 2.62 -43.74
CA VAL A 74 -47.93 1.17 -43.80
C VAL A 74 -46.81 0.80 -42.80
N GLY A 75 -47.17 -0.07 -41.84
CA GLY A 75 -46.23 -0.50 -40.79
C GLY A 75 -46.17 0.46 -39.61
N THR A 76 -45.05 0.42 -38.87
CA THR A 76 -44.76 1.26 -37.70
C THR A 76 -43.70 2.32 -38.02
N LEU A 77 -43.66 3.38 -37.22
CA LEU A 77 -42.60 4.38 -37.26
C LEU A 77 -41.60 4.23 -36.07
N ASP A 78 -41.60 3.03 -35.44
CA ASP A 78 -40.66 2.72 -34.38
C ASP A 78 -39.24 2.75 -34.91
N GLY A 79 -38.36 3.50 -34.26
CA GLY A 79 -36.96 3.70 -34.64
C GLY A 79 -36.76 4.65 -35.84
N LYS A 80 -37.85 5.30 -36.35
CA LYS A 80 -37.72 6.26 -37.47
C LYS A 80 -37.56 7.71 -37.01
N ALA A 81 -37.85 8.02 -35.76
CA ALA A 81 -37.55 9.37 -35.25
C ALA A 81 -36.02 9.64 -35.31
N GLY A 82 -35.66 10.88 -35.61
CA GLY A 82 -34.26 11.27 -35.83
C GLY A 82 -33.73 10.91 -37.22
N THR A 83 -34.43 10.07 -38.01
CA THR A 83 -33.99 9.63 -39.35
C THR A 83 -34.73 10.34 -40.46
N LYS A 84 -34.28 10.15 -41.71
CA LYS A 84 -35.01 10.50 -42.95
C LYS A 84 -35.49 9.27 -43.68
N ASP A 85 -35.70 8.17 -42.98
CA ASP A 85 -36.11 6.92 -43.56
C ASP A 85 -37.46 7.05 -44.28
N PRO A 86 -37.65 6.39 -45.43
CA PRO A 86 -38.88 6.46 -46.18
C PRO A 86 -40.08 5.97 -45.35
N VAL A 87 -41.21 6.65 -45.53
CA VAL A 87 -42.52 6.29 -44.96
C VAL A 87 -43.45 5.86 -46.12
N GLU A 88 -43.96 4.63 -46.01
CA GLU A 88 -44.91 4.11 -47.00
C GLU A 88 -46.32 4.49 -46.59
N VAL A 89 -47.11 4.94 -47.61
CA VAL A 89 -48.46 5.45 -47.41
C VAL A 89 -49.37 4.86 -48.46
N VAL A 90 -50.63 4.58 -48.06
CA VAL A 90 -51.68 4.11 -48.96
C VAL A 90 -52.89 5.01 -48.82
N THR A 91 -53.46 5.41 -49.96
CA THR A 91 -54.74 6.12 -50.13
C THR A 91 -55.23 5.93 -51.55
N ASP A 92 -56.04 6.84 -52.10
CA ASP A 92 -56.51 6.78 -53.50
C ASP A 92 -55.33 6.95 -54.48
N PRO A 93 -55.49 6.36 -55.72
CA PRO A 93 -54.44 6.56 -56.76
C PRO A 93 -54.27 8.01 -57.19
N ASN A 94 -53.07 8.35 -57.62
CA ASN A 94 -52.69 9.66 -58.14
C ASN A 94 -53.04 10.84 -57.21
N THR A 95 -53.07 10.60 -55.89
CA THR A 95 -53.41 11.59 -54.87
C THR A 95 -52.15 12.18 -54.25
N LYS A 96 -52.12 13.49 -54.07
CA LYS A 96 -51.03 14.16 -53.36
C LYS A 96 -51.07 13.79 -51.89
N VAL A 97 -49.92 13.37 -51.34
CA VAL A 97 -49.78 13.04 -49.92
C VAL A 97 -48.66 13.87 -49.27
N GLU A 98 -48.91 14.36 -48.08
CA GLU A 98 -47.98 15.15 -47.28
C GLU A 98 -47.84 14.47 -45.89
N LEU A 99 -46.57 14.24 -45.49
CA LEU A 99 -46.23 13.74 -44.15
C LEU A 99 -46.15 14.95 -43.22
N LEU A 100 -46.85 14.92 -42.12
CA LEU A 100 -46.95 16.02 -41.14
C LEU A 100 -46.42 15.57 -39.80
N ASP A 101 -45.61 16.45 -39.17
CA ASP A 101 -45.17 16.26 -37.79
C ASP A 101 -46.34 16.48 -36.77
N LYS A 102 -46.05 16.31 -35.48
CA LYS A 102 -47.00 16.54 -34.39
C LYS A 102 -47.54 17.99 -34.33
N ASP A 103 -46.82 18.95 -34.89
CA ASP A 103 -47.17 20.36 -34.89
C ASP A 103 -47.90 20.79 -36.19
N GLY A 104 -48.10 19.83 -37.13
CA GLY A 104 -48.75 20.03 -38.40
C GLY A 104 -47.85 20.60 -39.52
N ASN A 105 -46.54 20.63 -39.30
CA ASN A 105 -45.59 21.08 -40.35
C ASN A 105 -45.37 19.93 -41.34
N VAL A 106 -45.25 20.30 -42.64
CA VAL A 106 -44.96 19.32 -43.70
C VAL A 106 -43.49 18.95 -43.64
N ILE A 107 -43.20 17.69 -43.36
CA ILE A 107 -41.83 17.12 -43.27
C ILE A 107 -41.47 16.28 -44.50
N GLY A 108 -42.42 15.97 -45.36
CA GLY A 108 -42.22 15.24 -46.61
C GLY A 108 -43.47 15.27 -47.50
N SER A 109 -43.32 15.00 -48.79
CA SER A 109 -44.46 14.90 -49.68
C SER A 109 -44.22 13.94 -50.86
N GLY A 110 -45.29 13.43 -51.43
CA GLY A 110 -45.27 12.52 -52.56
C GLY A 110 -46.60 12.48 -53.30
N THR A 111 -46.71 11.63 -54.27
CA THR A 111 -47.98 11.32 -54.98
C THR A 111 -48.11 9.83 -55.07
N THR A 112 -49.30 9.31 -54.77
CA THR A 112 -49.58 7.88 -54.90
C THR A 112 -49.54 7.43 -56.35
N ASP A 113 -49.09 6.24 -56.60
CA ASP A 113 -49.09 5.58 -57.90
C ASP A 113 -50.51 5.16 -58.31
N SER A 114 -50.62 4.45 -59.45
CA SER A 114 -51.91 3.92 -59.97
C SER A 114 -52.55 2.87 -59.07
N THR A 115 -51.85 2.35 -58.06
CA THR A 115 -52.32 1.39 -57.08
C THR A 115 -52.65 2.01 -55.73
N GLY A 116 -52.44 3.32 -55.58
CA GLY A 116 -52.70 4.06 -54.36
C GLY A 116 -51.53 4.08 -53.36
N HIS A 117 -50.31 3.64 -53.73
CA HIS A 117 -49.13 3.60 -52.86
C HIS A 117 -48.20 4.78 -53.11
N ALA A 118 -47.64 5.31 -52.06
CA ALA A 118 -46.55 6.29 -52.14
C ALA A 118 -45.48 5.98 -51.09
N THR A 119 -44.23 6.24 -51.47
CA THR A 119 -43.07 6.24 -50.58
C THR A 119 -42.60 7.67 -50.37
N ILE A 120 -42.74 8.21 -49.17
CA ILE A 120 -42.39 9.60 -48.85
C ILE A 120 -41.05 9.60 -48.10
N THR A 121 -40.01 10.20 -48.68
CA THR A 121 -38.77 10.51 -48.02
C THR A 121 -38.86 11.87 -47.33
N SER A 122 -38.63 11.88 -46.02
CA SER A 122 -38.67 13.13 -45.26
C SER A 122 -37.53 14.08 -45.65
N THR A 123 -37.84 15.37 -45.78
CA THR A 123 -36.84 16.42 -46.10
C THR A 123 -35.99 16.81 -44.89
N VAL A 124 -36.55 16.65 -43.69
CA VAL A 124 -35.90 16.84 -42.38
C VAL A 124 -35.98 15.54 -41.58
N PRO A 125 -35.13 15.32 -40.55
CA PRO A 125 -35.31 14.16 -39.66
C PRO A 125 -36.73 14.13 -39.10
N ILE A 126 -37.37 12.95 -39.12
CA ILE A 126 -38.71 12.75 -38.58
C ILE A 126 -38.69 13.06 -37.08
N PRO A 127 -39.43 14.06 -36.59
CA PRO A 127 -39.41 14.35 -35.16
C PRO A 127 -40.09 13.23 -34.36
N GLU A 128 -39.64 13.04 -33.13
CA GLU A 128 -40.33 12.09 -32.22
C GLU A 128 -41.74 12.56 -31.88
N GLY A 129 -42.64 11.63 -31.80
CA GLY A 129 -44.05 11.90 -31.50
C GLY A 129 -45.00 11.50 -32.63
N ASN A 130 -46.22 12.06 -32.62
CA ASN A 130 -47.26 11.73 -33.58
C ASN A 130 -46.97 12.30 -34.96
N VAL A 131 -47.01 11.45 -35.97
CA VAL A 131 -46.88 11.78 -37.37
C VAL A 131 -48.20 11.43 -38.04
N THR A 132 -48.68 12.31 -38.92
CA THR A 132 -49.91 12.09 -39.71
C THR A 132 -49.64 12.25 -41.19
N VAL A 133 -50.49 11.70 -42.03
CA VAL A 133 -50.46 11.88 -43.49
C VAL A 133 -51.72 12.60 -43.88
N LYS A 134 -51.57 13.68 -44.66
CA LYS A 134 -52.68 14.38 -45.30
C LYS A 134 -52.69 14.01 -46.78
N ALA A 135 -53.82 13.46 -47.23
CA ALA A 135 -54.09 13.22 -48.64
C ALA A 135 -54.94 14.36 -49.20
N THR A 136 -54.66 14.79 -50.41
CA THR A 136 -55.38 15.88 -51.10
C THR A 136 -55.63 15.45 -52.53
N ASP A 137 -56.89 15.47 -52.98
CA ASP A 137 -57.25 15.14 -54.35
C ASP A 137 -56.84 16.21 -55.35
N ASN A 138 -57.10 15.93 -56.64
CA ASN A 138 -56.78 16.84 -57.75
C ASN A 138 -57.97 17.65 -58.22
N ALA A 139 -59.05 17.75 -57.38
CA ALA A 139 -60.19 18.51 -57.71
C ALA A 139 -59.90 20.03 -57.93
N GLU A 140 -60.78 20.74 -58.68
CA GLU A 140 -60.69 22.21 -58.86
C GLU A 140 -60.75 22.91 -57.48
N HIS A 141 -61.51 22.36 -56.56
CA HIS A 141 -61.56 22.72 -55.16
C HIS A 141 -61.10 21.51 -54.34
N PRO A 142 -59.73 21.42 -54.02
CA PRO A 142 -59.21 20.21 -53.44
C PRO A 142 -59.82 19.84 -52.08
N ASN A 143 -60.30 18.61 -51.98
CA ASN A 143 -60.70 18.03 -50.70
C ASN A 143 -59.52 17.30 -50.06
N SER A 144 -59.50 17.15 -48.74
CA SER A 144 -58.45 16.45 -48.05
C SER A 144 -58.96 15.59 -46.91
N SER A 145 -58.22 14.56 -46.63
CA SER A 145 -58.43 13.66 -45.48
C SER A 145 -57.08 13.46 -44.77
N THR A 146 -57.10 13.18 -43.47
CA THR A 146 -55.88 12.97 -42.66
C THR A 146 -55.95 11.62 -41.99
N SER A 147 -54.79 10.94 -41.91
CA SER A 147 -54.66 9.64 -41.26
C SER A 147 -54.88 9.71 -39.74
N ASP A 148 -55.05 8.57 -39.13
CA ASP A 148 -54.81 8.45 -37.70
C ASP A 148 -53.33 8.75 -37.42
N PRO A 149 -52.99 9.33 -36.25
CA PRO A 149 -51.61 9.55 -35.87
C PRO A 149 -50.87 8.23 -35.65
N VAL A 150 -49.68 8.13 -36.19
CA VAL A 150 -48.72 7.04 -35.93
C VAL A 150 -47.55 7.60 -35.17
N LYS A 151 -47.19 7.00 -34.03
CA LYS A 151 -46.09 7.50 -33.20
C LYS A 151 -44.75 7.11 -33.81
N ALA A 152 -43.89 8.09 -34.06
CA ALA A 152 -42.49 7.90 -34.37
C ALA A 152 -41.71 7.89 -33.06
N THR A 153 -40.90 6.86 -32.84
CA THR A 153 -40.05 6.73 -31.67
C THR A 153 -38.60 6.69 -32.09
N ASP A 154 -37.71 7.22 -31.24
CA ASP A 154 -36.27 7.01 -31.34
C ASP A 154 -35.89 5.76 -30.55
N THR A 155 -35.24 4.81 -31.17
CA THR A 155 -34.68 3.61 -30.55
C THR A 155 -33.19 3.47 -30.78
N THR A 156 -32.54 4.53 -31.30
CA THR A 156 -31.13 4.54 -31.66
C THR A 156 -30.33 5.05 -30.47
N PRO A 157 -29.54 4.20 -29.78
CA PRO A 157 -28.70 4.68 -28.72
C PRO A 157 -27.62 5.67 -29.23
N PRO A 158 -27.20 6.59 -28.39
CA PRO A 158 -26.06 7.46 -28.71
C PRO A 158 -24.82 6.64 -29.07
N THR A 159 -23.93 7.23 -29.84
CA THR A 159 -22.61 6.66 -30.12
C THR A 159 -21.92 6.29 -28.81
N VAL A 160 -21.33 5.08 -28.76
CA VAL A 160 -20.61 4.62 -27.56
C VAL A 160 -19.60 5.65 -27.11
N PRO A 161 -19.72 6.20 -25.89
CA PRO A 161 -18.84 7.25 -25.43
C PRO A 161 -17.39 6.75 -25.24
N THR A 162 -16.44 7.66 -25.42
CA THR A 162 -15.03 7.42 -25.18
C THR A 162 -14.56 8.30 -24.03
N LEU A 163 -13.94 7.67 -23.02
CA LEU A 163 -13.19 8.38 -21.98
C LEU A 163 -11.84 8.77 -22.57
N ASP A 164 -11.57 10.06 -22.81
CA ASP A 164 -10.31 10.50 -23.44
C ASP A 164 -9.19 10.66 -22.42
N THR A 165 -9.54 11.06 -21.19
CA THR A 165 -8.59 11.22 -20.07
C THR A 165 -7.99 9.89 -19.66
N ASP A 166 -6.66 9.83 -19.47
CA ASP A 166 -6.01 8.72 -18.79
C ASP A 166 -6.29 8.80 -17.29
N LEU A 167 -6.73 7.69 -16.68
CA LEU A 167 -7.08 7.61 -15.27
C LEU A 167 -6.00 6.96 -14.39
N GLY A 168 -4.85 6.61 -14.99
CA GLY A 168 -3.69 6.16 -14.23
C GLY A 168 -3.22 7.23 -13.23
N GLY A 169 -3.18 6.91 -11.94
CA GLY A 169 -2.81 7.84 -10.87
C GLY A 169 -3.86 8.92 -10.58
N LYS A 170 -5.12 8.71 -10.97
CA LYS A 170 -6.19 9.69 -10.73
C LYS A 170 -7.18 9.27 -9.65
N ALA A 171 -7.12 8.04 -9.16
CA ALA A 171 -7.89 7.66 -7.99
C ALA A 171 -7.54 8.55 -6.78
N GLY A 172 -8.51 8.83 -5.93
CA GLY A 172 -8.37 9.77 -4.82
C GLY A 172 -8.45 11.25 -5.21
N THR A 173 -8.48 11.59 -6.51
CA THR A 173 -8.53 12.99 -6.98
C THR A 173 -9.89 13.36 -7.58
N GLN A 174 -10.12 14.66 -7.81
CA GLN A 174 -11.24 15.19 -8.59
C GLN A 174 -10.77 15.73 -9.95
N THR A 175 -9.77 15.08 -10.55
CA THR A 175 -9.26 15.48 -11.87
C THR A 175 -10.39 15.47 -12.89
N PRO A 176 -10.57 16.55 -13.67
CA PRO A 176 -11.57 16.59 -14.74
C PRO A 176 -11.35 15.49 -15.77
N ILE A 177 -12.45 14.86 -16.21
CA ILE A 177 -12.46 13.76 -17.18
C ILE A 177 -13.15 14.25 -18.45
N THR A 178 -12.46 14.14 -19.59
CA THR A 178 -13.02 14.46 -20.89
C THR A 178 -13.64 13.23 -21.52
N VAL A 179 -14.83 13.40 -22.05
CA VAL A 179 -15.61 12.35 -22.74
C VAL A 179 -16.07 12.86 -24.10
N THR A 180 -16.01 12.00 -25.09
CA THR A 180 -16.50 12.25 -26.45
C THR A 180 -17.61 11.26 -26.79
N THR A 181 -18.74 11.78 -27.31
CA THR A 181 -19.89 11.02 -27.87
C THR A 181 -20.66 11.93 -28.82
N ASP A 182 -21.97 11.70 -29.04
CA ASP A 182 -22.78 12.56 -29.90
C ASP A 182 -22.98 13.96 -29.29
N PRO A 183 -23.18 15.00 -30.12
CA PRO A 183 -23.48 16.34 -29.63
C PRO A 183 -24.75 16.42 -28.78
N ASN A 184 -24.77 17.37 -27.84
CA ASN A 184 -25.93 17.67 -26.99
C ASN A 184 -26.48 16.45 -26.23
N THR A 185 -25.60 15.47 -25.91
CA THR A 185 -25.93 14.22 -25.25
C THR A 185 -25.57 14.30 -23.76
N HIS A 186 -26.48 13.84 -22.89
CA HIS A 186 -26.18 13.77 -21.46
C HIS A 186 -25.22 12.62 -21.16
N VAL A 187 -24.20 12.88 -20.34
CA VAL A 187 -23.18 11.91 -19.96
C VAL A 187 -23.04 11.85 -18.46
N ASP A 188 -23.18 10.63 -17.89
CA ASP A 188 -22.85 10.31 -16.51
C ASP A 188 -21.53 9.55 -16.44
N LEU A 189 -20.64 9.94 -15.54
CA LEU A 189 -19.48 9.16 -15.14
C LEU A 189 -19.88 8.22 -14.01
N LEU A 190 -19.60 6.94 -14.16
CA LEU A 190 -19.96 5.89 -13.20
C LEU A 190 -18.70 5.25 -12.65
N ASP A 191 -18.68 5.00 -11.33
CA ASP A 191 -17.66 4.21 -10.68
C ASP A 191 -17.84 2.70 -10.93
N LYS A 192 -16.95 1.89 -10.38
CA LYS A 192 -17.01 0.41 -10.50
C LYS A 192 -18.30 -0.22 -9.94
N ASP A 193 -18.96 0.48 -9.03
CA ASP A 193 -20.18 0.02 -8.36
C ASP A 193 -21.45 0.58 -9.03
N GLY A 194 -21.28 1.36 -10.12
CA GLY A 194 -22.37 1.97 -10.88
C GLY A 194 -22.91 3.27 -10.27
N ASN A 195 -22.25 3.86 -9.29
CA ASN A 195 -22.66 5.15 -8.74
C ASN A 195 -22.18 6.30 -9.63
N ILE A 196 -23.01 7.31 -9.76
CA ILE A 196 -22.65 8.53 -10.51
C ILE A 196 -21.64 9.33 -9.69
N ILE A 197 -20.48 9.58 -10.28
CA ILE A 197 -19.41 10.40 -9.72
C ILE A 197 -19.32 11.79 -10.37
N GLY A 198 -20.04 12.02 -11.47
CA GLY A 198 -20.12 13.32 -12.13
C GLY A 198 -21.02 13.23 -13.37
N SER A 199 -21.54 14.36 -13.83
CA SER A 199 -22.42 14.42 -15.00
C SER A 199 -22.17 15.69 -15.80
N GLY A 200 -22.48 15.65 -17.09
CA GLY A 200 -22.40 16.81 -17.98
C GLY A 200 -23.14 16.56 -19.28
N THR A 201 -23.17 17.57 -20.15
CA THR A 201 -23.75 17.47 -21.49
C THR A 201 -22.68 17.84 -22.50
N THR A 202 -22.55 17.06 -23.57
CA THR A 202 -21.62 17.35 -24.65
C THR A 202 -22.03 18.63 -25.39
N ASP A 203 -21.02 19.35 -25.87
CA ASP A 203 -21.21 20.52 -26.72
C ASP A 203 -21.61 20.11 -28.15
N ASP A 204 -21.72 21.11 -29.04
CA ASP A 204 -22.09 20.92 -30.46
C ASP A 204 -21.04 20.09 -31.23
N THR A 205 -19.87 19.84 -30.66
CA THR A 205 -18.79 19.03 -31.26
C THR A 205 -18.71 17.63 -30.63
N GLY A 206 -19.61 17.31 -29.67
CA GLY A 206 -19.67 16.01 -29.02
C GLY A 206 -18.70 15.83 -27.87
N HIS A 207 -18.12 16.91 -27.32
CA HIS A 207 -17.16 16.86 -26.21
C HIS A 207 -17.76 17.40 -24.92
N VAL A 208 -17.40 16.76 -23.78
CA VAL A 208 -17.70 17.28 -22.44
C VAL A 208 -16.53 17.04 -21.52
N THR A 209 -16.25 18.01 -20.65
CA THR A 209 -15.29 17.86 -19.54
C THR A 209 -16.06 17.85 -18.23
N ILE A 210 -16.04 16.73 -17.52
CA ILE A 210 -16.79 16.51 -16.30
C ILE A 210 -15.82 16.51 -15.12
N THR A 211 -16.01 17.41 -14.16
CA THR A 211 -15.30 17.39 -12.88
C THR A 211 -16.07 16.50 -11.90
N PRO A 212 -15.48 15.41 -11.41
CA PRO A 212 -16.14 14.56 -10.43
C PRO A 212 -16.54 15.33 -9.17
N THR A 213 -17.73 15.06 -8.64
CA THR A 213 -18.26 15.71 -7.42
C THR A 213 -17.63 15.17 -6.14
N LYS A 214 -16.99 13.99 -6.22
CA LYS A 214 -16.23 13.32 -5.15
C LYS A 214 -14.91 12.79 -5.74
N PRO A 215 -13.91 12.51 -4.90
CA PRO A 215 -12.70 11.83 -5.38
C PRO A 215 -13.03 10.57 -6.17
N ILE A 216 -12.37 10.38 -7.30
CA ILE A 216 -12.55 9.20 -8.17
C ILE A 216 -12.17 7.95 -7.37
N PRO A 217 -13.07 6.99 -7.16
CA PRO A 217 -12.69 5.76 -6.48
C PRO A 217 -11.71 4.93 -7.32
N GLU A 218 -10.87 4.17 -6.67
CA GLU A 218 -10.01 3.21 -7.37
C GLU A 218 -10.85 2.12 -8.04
N GLY A 219 -10.46 1.73 -9.25
CA GLY A 219 -11.15 0.74 -10.05
C GLY A 219 -11.65 1.28 -11.38
N ASN A 220 -12.57 0.55 -11.99
CA ASN A 220 -13.10 0.88 -13.31
C ASN A 220 -14.06 2.09 -13.26
N VAL A 221 -13.83 3.03 -14.16
CA VAL A 221 -14.72 4.16 -14.43
C VAL A 221 -15.27 3.99 -15.84
N THR A 222 -16.57 4.22 -16.01
CA THR A 222 -17.27 4.20 -17.31
C THR A 222 -18.02 5.50 -17.53
N ALA A 223 -18.27 5.85 -18.79
CA ALA A 223 -19.16 6.92 -19.17
C ALA A 223 -20.45 6.32 -19.77
N LYS A 224 -21.61 6.77 -19.31
CA LYS A 224 -22.90 6.42 -19.87
C LYS A 224 -23.48 7.63 -20.56
N ALA A 225 -23.63 7.55 -21.88
CA ALA A 225 -24.31 8.54 -22.70
C ALA A 225 -25.81 8.21 -22.78
N THR A 226 -26.65 9.25 -22.69
CA THR A 226 -28.11 9.11 -22.74
C THR A 226 -28.65 10.21 -23.66
N ASP A 227 -29.45 9.86 -24.68
CA ASP A 227 -30.05 10.82 -25.59
C ASP A 227 -31.24 11.58 -24.93
N ASN A 228 -31.80 12.52 -25.71
CA ASN A 228 -32.95 13.35 -25.28
C ASN A 228 -34.27 12.83 -25.78
N ALA A 229 -34.38 11.55 -26.21
CA ALA A 229 -35.59 10.96 -26.68
C ALA A 229 -36.66 10.92 -25.59
N GLU A 230 -37.96 10.85 -25.98
CA GLU A 230 -39.09 10.69 -25.04
C GLU A 230 -38.92 9.43 -24.19
N HIS A 231 -38.34 8.38 -24.77
CA HIS A 231 -37.87 7.16 -24.08
C HIS A 231 -36.37 7.06 -24.28
N PRO A 232 -35.57 7.62 -23.31
CA PRO A 232 -34.13 7.76 -23.51
C PRO A 232 -33.42 6.43 -23.78
N ASN A 233 -32.64 6.40 -24.85
CA ASN A 233 -31.70 5.34 -25.15
C ASN A 233 -30.35 5.65 -24.53
N SER A 234 -29.56 4.63 -24.25
CA SER A 234 -28.24 4.86 -23.67
C SER A 234 -27.20 3.87 -24.17
N SER A 235 -25.96 4.31 -24.18
CA SER A 235 -24.77 3.52 -24.46
C SER A 235 -23.73 3.74 -23.37
N THR A 236 -22.86 2.76 -23.17
CA THR A 236 -21.83 2.82 -22.11
C THR A 236 -20.44 2.55 -22.71
N SER A 237 -19.46 3.31 -22.29
CA SER A 237 -18.06 3.20 -22.73
C SER A 237 -17.41 1.90 -22.32
N GLN A 238 -16.28 1.57 -22.94
CA GLN A 238 -15.33 0.65 -22.34
C GLN A 238 -14.81 1.24 -21.02
N PRO A 239 -14.58 0.39 -19.99
CA PRO A 239 -14.06 0.87 -18.71
C PRO A 239 -12.60 1.33 -18.83
N LYS A 240 -12.27 2.43 -18.15
CA LYS A 240 -10.88 2.82 -17.86
C LYS A 240 -10.60 2.67 -16.38
N LYS A 241 -9.47 2.05 -16.04
CA LYS A 241 -9.09 1.81 -14.65
C LYS A 241 -8.45 3.07 -14.04
N ALA A 242 -9.05 3.58 -12.98
CA ALA A 242 -8.44 4.57 -12.12
C ALA A 242 -7.56 3.87 -11.08
N THR A 243 -6.32 4.28 -10.97
CA THR A 243 -5.36 3.74 -9.99
C THR A 243 -4.90 4.84 -9.05
N ASP A 244 -4.62 4.50 -7.81
CA ASP A 244 -3.92 5.37 -6.89
C ASP A 244 -2.41 5.11 -7.00
N THR A 245 -1.63 6.16 -7.17
CA THR A 245 -0.17 6.12 -7.19
C THR A 245 0.42 7.09 -6.18
N THR A 246 -0.40 7.66 -5.31
CA THR A 246 0.01 8.62 -4.30
C THR A 246 0.44 7.89 -3.03
N PRO A 247 1.72 7.89 -2.68
CA PRO A 247 2.15 7.28 -1.42
C PRO A 247 1.48 7.97 -0.22
N PRO A 248 1.28 7.23 0.87
CA PRO A 248 0.86 7.84 2.13
C PRO A 248 1.91 8.82 2.64
N THR A 249 1.54 9.71 3.54
CA THR A 249 2.47 10.59 4.23
C THR A 249 3.59 9.77 4.88
N ALA A 250 4.85 10.18 4.66
CA ALA A 250 5.98 9.47 5.25
C ALA A 250 5.81 9.35 6.78
N PRO A 251 5.86 8.13 7.34
CA PRO A 251 5.64 7.96 8.77
C PRO A 251 6.78 8.58 9.59
N VAL A 252 6.49 8.91 10.84
CA VAL A 252 7.46 9.43 11.79
C VAL A 252 7.46 8.55 13.03
N VAL A 253 8.63 7.98 13.37
CA VAL A 253 8.84 7.30 14.66
C VAL A 253 9.00 8.36 15.74
N THR A 254 7.97 8.55 16.57
CA THR A 254 7.93 9.61 17.59
C THR A 254 8.58 9.20 18.90
N SER A 255 8.57 7.90 19.25
CA SER A 255 9.25 7.39 20.45
C SER A 255 10.75 7.71 20.45
N ASP A 256 11.28 8.06 21.62
CA ASP A 256 12.71 7.97 21.84
C ASP A 256 13.12 6.48 21.94
N LEU A 257 14.12 6.06 21.17
CA LEU A 257 14.60 4.70 21.12
C LEU A 257 15.92 4.49 21.89
N THR A 258 16.37 5.53 22.62
CA THR A 258 17.52 5.41 23.52
C THR A 258 17.22 4.43 24.64
N GLY A 259 18.03 3.39 24.80
CA GLY A 259 17.84 2.33 25.79
C GLY A 259 16.71 1.34 25.44
N LYS A 260 16.13 1.40 24.24
CA LYS A 260 15.10 0.44 23.82
C LYS A 260 15.63 -0.72 22.99
N ALA A 261 16.89 -0.70 22.59
CA ALA A 261 17.47 -1.89 21.99
C ALA A 261 17.43 -3.05 23.01
N THR A 262 17.33 -4.26 22.50
CA THR A 262 17.15 -5.51 23.27
C THR A 262 15.84 -5.65 24.05
N THR A 263 14.93 -4.66 23.96
CA THR A 263 13.60 -4.69 24.58
C THR A 263 12.48 -4.90 23.54
N THR A 264 11.27 -5.20 24.03
CA THR A 264 10.02 -5.19 23.26
C THR A 264 9.14 -4.00 23.64
N ASP A 265 9.74 -2.92 24.12
CA ASP A 265 9.01 -1.72 24.51
C ASP A 265 8.21 -1.16 23.33
N PRO A 266 6.99 -0.67 23.58
CA PRO A 266 6.16 -0.08 22.54
C PRO A 266 6.82 1.11 21.84
N VAL A 267 6.61 1.19 20.53
CA VAL A 267 7.11 2.26 19.66
C VAL A 267 5.93 3.00 19.06
N GLU A 268 5.90 4.31 19.24
CA GLU A 268 4.86 5.18 18.69
C GLU A 268 5.26 5.69 17.31
N VAL A 269 4.31 5.65 16.38
CA VAL A 269 4.47 6.10 15.01
C VAL A 269 3.27 6.94 14.60
N THR A 270 3.50 7.99 13.80
CA THR A 270 2.46 8.82 13.21
C THR A 270 2.57 8.84 11.70
N THR A 271 1.43 8.78 11.00
CA THR A 271 1.28 8.96 9.55
C THR A 271 -0.19 9.28 9.25
N ASP A 272 -0.70 8.97 8.05
CA ASP A 272 -2.11 9.19 7.72
C ASP A 272 -3.04 8.29 8.55
N PRO A 273 -4.30 8.70 8.79
CA PRO A 273 -5.27 7.88 9.48
C PRO A 273 -5.55 6.54 8.79
N ASN A 274 -5.90 5.53 9.59
CA ASN A 274 -6.32 4.20 9.12
C ASN A 274 -5.30 3.54 8.17
N THR A 275 -4.02 3.86 8.34
CA THR A 275 -2.90 3.41 7.50
C THR A 275 -2.16 2.25 8.16
N LYS A 276 -1.91 1.18 7.41
CA LYS A 276 -1.07 0.06 7.89
C LYS A 276 0.37 0.52 8.03
N VAL A 277 0.99 0.23 9.16
CA VAL A 277 2.40 0.56 9.46
C VAL A 277 3.15 -0.70 9.88
N GLU A 278 4.33 -0.89 9.32
CA GLU A 278 5.30 -1.90 9.74
C GLU A 278 6.53 -1.22 10.32
N LEU A 279 7.00 -1.71 11.47
CA LEU A 279 8.26 -1.30 12.09
C LEU A 279 9.38 -2.23 11.60
N LEU A 280 10.46 -1.65 11.11
CA LEU A 280 11.57 -2.36 10.47
C LEU A 280 12.85 -2.17 11.26
N ASP A 281 13.65 -3.22 11.39
CA ASP A 281 15.02 -3.15 11.90
C ASP A 281 16.01 -2.59 10.86
N LYS A 282 17.28 -2.48 11.24
CA LYS A 282 18.37 -2.00 10.37
C LYS A 282 18.59 -2.84 9.11
N ASP A 283 18.15 -4.10 9.12
CA ASP A 283 18.32 -5.05 8.03
C ASP A 283 17.04 -5.14 7.16
N GLY A 284 16.01 -4.35 7.50
CA GLY A 284 14.74 -4.30 6.79
C GLY A 284 13.74 -5.41 7.18
N ASN A 285 14.02 -6.16 8.25
CA ASN A 285 13.06 -7.16 8.73
C ASN A 285 11.96 -6.51 9.54
N VAL A 286 10.73 -7.01 9.39
CA VAL A 286 9.59 -6.54 10.17
C VAL A 286 9.72 -7.03 11.61
N ILE A 287 9.77 -6.09 12.56
CA ILE A 287 9.81 -6.36 14.00
C ILE A 287 8.48 -6.07 14.70
N GLY A 288 7.52 -5.46 14.02
CA GLY A 288 6.18 -5.21 14.53
C GLY A 288 5.30 -4.55 13.48
N SER A 289 3.99 -4.54 13.70
CA SER A 289 3.05 -3.86 12.80
C SER A 289 1.81 -3.40 13.55
N GLY A 290 1.11 -2.42 12.98
CA GLY A 290 -0.14 -1.90 13.49
C GLY A 290 -0.87 -1.08 12.44
N THR A 291 -2.02 -0.55 12.79
CA THR A 291 -2.79 0.39 11.95
C THR A 291 -3.03 1.66 12.74
N THR A 292 -2.81 2.82 12.12
CA THR A 292 -3.08 4.10 12.76
C THR A 292 -4.57 4.29 13.02
N ASP A 293 -4.87 4.99 14.08
CA ASP A 293 -6.24 5.42 14.42
C ASP A 293 -6.71 6.57 13.52
N ASP A 294 -7.91 7.10 13.79
CA ASP A 294 -8.50 8.23 13.04
C ASP A 294 -7.71 9.53 13.16
N THR A 295 -6.74 9.61 14.08
CA THR A 295 -5.84 10.75 14.26
C THR A 295 -4.48 10.55 13.64
N GLY A 296 -4.24 9.39 13.03
CA GLY A 296 -2.97 9.04 12.40
C GLY A 296 -1.90 8.51 13.36
N HIS A 297 -2.26 8.06 14.58
CA HIS A 297 -1.34 7.52 15.57
C HIS A 297 -1.45 6.00 15.69
N VAL A 298 -0.32 5.34 15.90
CA VAL A 298 -0.25 3.91 16.24
C VAL A 298 0.85 3.63 17.26
N THR A 299 0.55 2.78 18.23
CA THR A 299 1.52 2.22 19.17
C THR A 299 1.79 0.78 18.76
N ILE A 300 3.02 0.48 18.35
CA ILE A 300 3.44 -0.84 17.89
C ILE A 300 4.29 -1.49 18.97
N THR A 301 3.82 -2.63 19.50
CA THR A 301 4.63 -3.49 20.37
C THR A 301 5.42 -4.47 19.49
N PRO A 302 6.75 -4.40 19.50
CA PRO A 302 7.59 -5.31 18.73
C PRO A 302 7.33 -6.78 19.14
N THR A 303 7.30 -7.68 18.16
CA THR A 303 7.12 -9.12 18.39
C THR A 303 8.43 -9.83 18.74
N LYS A 304 9.55 -9.15 18.58
CA LYS A 304 10.92 -9.58 18.93
C LYS A 304 11.65 -8.37 19.52
N PRO A 305 12.68 -8.58 20.37
CA PRO A 305 13.50 -7.49 20.86
C PRO A 305 14.01 -6.61 19.72
N ILE A 306 13.94 -5.29 19.90
CA ILE A 306 14.43 -4.31 18.94
C ILE A 306 15.95 -4.48 18.83
N PRO A 307 16.51 -4.81 17.65
CA PRO A 307 17.97 -4.88 17.53
C PRO A 307 18.59 -3.50 17.65
N GLU A 308 19.83 -3.44 18.14
CA GLU A 308 20.58 -2.19 18.16
C GLU A 308 20.83 -1.70 16.75
N GLY A 309 20.69 -0.40 16.54
CA GLY A 309 20.88 0.26 15.26
C GLY A 309 19.64 1.00 14.77
N ASN A 310 19.57 1.27 13.47
CA ASN A 310 18.51 2.03 12.88
C ASN A 310 17.18 1.26 12.82
N VAL A 311 16.12 1.90 13.31
CA VAL A 311 14.73 1.45 13.21
C VAL A 311 14.00 2.43 12.33
N SER A 312 13.20 1.93 11.40
CA SER A 312 12.35 2.74 10.53
C SER A 312 10.92 2.23 10.53
N ALA A 313 9.99 3.07 10.11
CA ALA A 313 8.60 2.69 9.92
C ALA A 313 8.25 2.76 8.43
N LYS A 314 7.45 1.83 7.94
CA LYS A 314 6.96 1.76 6.56
C LYS A 314 5.44 1.79 6.58
N ALA A 315 4.86 2.80 5.94
CA ALA A 315 3.42 2.98 5.81
C ALA A 315 2.94 2.50 4.45
N TYR A 316 1.72 1.92 4.43
CA TYR A 316 1.06 1.41 3.23
C TYR A 316 -0.33 2.04 3.14
N ASP A 317 -0.68 2.62 2.00
CA ASP A 317 -2.07 3.04 1.76
C ASP A 317 -2.99 1.83 1.53
N ASN A 318 -4.29 2.13 1.31
CA ASN A 318 -5.30 1.12 1.07
C ASN A 318 -5.59 0.91 -0.43
N ALA A 319 -4.68 1.34 -1.31
CA ALA A 319 -4.83 1.14 -2.75
C ALA A 319 -4.84 -0.34 -3.11
N GLU A 320 -5.44 -0.70 -4.25
CA GLU A 320 -5.46 -2.08 -4.78
C GLU A 320 -4.03 -2.63 -4.93
N VAL A 321 -3.10 -1.77 -5.34
CA VAL A 321 -1.66 -2.00 -5.28
C VAL A 321 -1.09 -0.97 -4.31
N PRO A 322 -0.82 -1.35 -3.04
CA PRO A 322 -0.43 -0.40 -2.02
C PRO A 322 0.81 0.42 -2.39
N ASN A 323 0.68 1.75 -2.33
CA ASN A 323 1.82 2.64 -2.37
C ASN A 323 2.45 2.69 -0.97
N VAL A 324 3.74 3.00 -0.93
CA VAL A 324 4.50 2.93 0.32
C VAL A 324 5.32 4.19 0.56
N ALA A 325 5.41 4.55 1.83
CA ALA A 325 6.33 5.57 2.30
C ALA A 325 7.12 5.05 3.50
N THR A 326 8.37 5.49 3.64
CA THR A 326 9.26 5.04 4.71
C THR A 326 9.75 6.25 5.51
N SER A 327 9.83 6.09 6.83
CA SER A 327 10.33 7.13 7.74
C SER A 327 11.82 7.37 7.57
N GLN A 328 12.29 8.51 8.08
CA GLN A 328 13.69 8.64 8.44
C GLN A 328 14.04 7.61 9.52
N PRO A 329 15.23 6.99 9.47
CA PRO A 329 15.65 6.03 10.48
C PRO A 329 15.88 6.71 11.82
N LYS A 330 15.53 6.03 12.91
CA LYS A 330 15.80 6.46 14.28
C LYS A 330 16.63 5.39 14.99
N LYS A 331 17.74 5.79 15.61
CA LYS A 331 18.69 4.85 16.20
C LYS A 331 18.15 4.31 17.53
N ALA A 332 18.07 2.99 17.65
CA ALA A 332 17.86 2.30 18.91
C ALA A 332 19.22 1.96 19.52
N THR A 333 19.41 2.29 20.77
CA THR A 333 20.65 2.00 21.51
C THR A 333 20.35 1.11 22.70
N ASP A 334 21.31 0.26 23.07
CA ASP A 334 21.31 -0.44 24.33
C ASP A 334 22.05 0.39 25.37
N THR A 335 21.44 0.64 26.50
CA THR A 335 22.03 1.34 27.66
C THR A 335 21.97 0.48 28.92
N THR A 336 21.55 -0.78 28.78
CA THR A 336 21.35 -1.70 29.89
C THR A 336 22.64 -2.48 30.17
N PRO A 337 23.30 -2.26 31.31
CA PRO A 337 24.47 -3.06 31.65
C PRO A 337 24.10 -4.54 31.84
N PRO A 338 25.04 -5.44 31.57
CA PRO A 338 24.85 -6.84 31.90
C PRO A 338 24.54 -7.04 33.40
N THR A 339 23.84 -8.10 33.70
CA THR A 339 23.62 -8.53 35.10
C THR A 339 24.96 -8.56 35.83
N THR A 340 25.00 -7.98 37.06
CA THR A 340 26.21 -7.96 37.88
C THR A 340 26.80 -9.36 38.00
N PRO A 341 28.05 -9.60 37.54
CA PRO A 341 28.64 -10.91 37.56
C PRO A 341 28.89 -11.41 38.97
N THR A 342 28.82 -12.74 39.15
CA THR A 342 29.15 -13.41 40.38
C THR A 342 30.38 -14.31 40.20
N LEU A 343 31.37 -14.15 41.06
CA LEU A 343 32.50 -15.06 41.13
C LEU A 343 32.04 -16.28 41.95
N ASP A 344 31.89 -17.45 41.35
CA ASP A 344 31.37 -18.66 42.04
C ASP A 344 32.45 -19.39 42.78
N THR A 345 33.68 -19.36 42.23
CA THR A 345 34.86 -20.02 42.84
C THR A 345 35.29 -19.33 44.14
N ASP A 346 35.54 -20.12 45.20
CA ASP A 346 36.23 -19.61 46.39
C ASP A 346 37.72 -19.38 46.10
N LEU A 347 38.22 -18.20 46.47
CA LEU A 347 39.58 -17.76 46.21
C LEU A 347 40.50 -17.90 47.42
N GLY A 348 39.98 -18.41 48.56
CA GLY A 348 40.79 -18.71 49.71
C GLY A 348 41.90 -19.73 49.38
N GLY A 349 43.14 -19.38 49.60
CA GLY A 349 44.30 -20.21 49.27
C GLY A 349 44.60 -20.37 47.80
N LYS A 350 44.07 -19.46 46.93
CA LYS A 350 44.29 -19.49 45.47
C LYS A 350 45.28 -18.45 44.95
N ALA A 351 45.71 -17.52 45.80
CA ALA A 351 46.77 -16.60 45.38
C ALA A 351 48.05 -17.40 45.04
N GLY A 352 48.81 -16.92 44.10
CA GLY A 352 49.98 -17.61 43.57
C GLY A 352 49.69 -18.77 42.61
N THR A 353 48.40 -19.11 42.36
CA THR A 353 48.00 -20.20 41.46
C THR A 353 47.33 -19.68 40.20
N GLN A 354 47.16 -20.58 39.23
CA GLN A 354 46.35 -20.33 38.02
C GLN A 354 45.06 -21.18 38.08
N THR A 355 44.48 -21.37 39.28
CA THR A 355 43.23 -22.12 39.45
C THR A 355 42.15 -21.48 38.58
N PRO A 356 41.39 -22.29 37.78
CA PRO A 356 40.28 -21.78 37.01
C PRO A 356 39.20 -21.18 37.93
N ILE A 357 38.65 -20.02 37.47
CA ILE A 357 37.65 -19.24 38.17
C ILE A 357 36.33 -19.30 37.38
N THR A 358 35.25 -19.75 37.97
CA THR A 358 33.94 -19.76 37.38
C THR A 358 33.19 -18.46 37.71
N VAL A 359 32.60 -17.87 36.66
CA VAL A 359 31.81 -16.65 36.78
C VAL A 359 30.44 -16.87 36.12
N THR A 360 29.41 -16.33 36.75
CA THR A 360 28.04 -16.33 36.25
C THR A 360 27.58 -14.90 36.02
N THR A 361 27.02 -14.61 34.82
CA THR A 361 26.35 -13.36 34.43
C THR A 361 25.40 -13.65 33.26
N ASP A 362 25.04 -12.68 32.43
CA ASP A 362 24.18 -12.92 31.26
C ASP A 362 24.87 -13.82 30.21
N PRO A 363 24.08 -14.57 29.42
CA PRO A 363 24.63 -15.38 28.33
C PRO A 363 25.40 -14.56 27.29
N ASN A 364 26.39 -15.19 26.65
CA ASN A 364 27.16 -14.64 25.55
C ASN A 364 27.83 -13.27 25.87
N THR A 365 28.12 -13.04 27.16
CA THR A 365 28.71 -11.80 27.69
C THR A 365 30.20 -11.96 27.88
N HIS A 366 30.97 -10.98 27.47
CA HIS A 366 32.44 -10.95 27.70
C HIS A 366 32.75 -10.66 29.17
N VAL A 367 33.65 -11.43 29.78
CA VAL A 367 34.02 -11.30 31.19
C VAL A 367 35.54 -11.18 31.29
N ASP A 368 36.01 -10.12 31.96
CA ASP A 368 37.39 -9.94 32.38
C ASP A 368 37.51 -10.18 33.88
N LEU A 369 38.51 -10.99 34.30
CA LEU A 369 38.95 -11.08 35.69
C LEU A 369 39.97 -10.01 35.96
N LEU A 370 39.75 -9.19 36.97
CA LEU A 370 40.63 -8.08 37.35
C LEU A 370 41.26 -8.33 38.74
N ASP A 371 42.55 -8.04 38.87
CA ASP A 371 43.22 -8.02 40.17
C ASP A 371 42.86 -6.75 40.97
N LYS A 372 43.42 -6.64 42.18
CA LYS A 372 43.23 -5.47 43.07
C LYS A 372 43.67 -4.12 42.48
N ASP A 373 44.54 -4.13 41.47
CA ASP A 373 45.09 -2.95 40.80
C ASP A 373 44.33 -2.65 39.48
N GLY A 374 43.33 -3.49 39.12
CA GLY A 374 42.55 -3.34 37.92
C GLY A 374 43.18 -3.95 36.67
N ASN A 375 44.26 -4.71 36.80
CA ASN A 375 44.85 -5.40 35.65
C ASN A 375 44.07 -6.66 35.31
N ILE A 376 43.91 -6.95 34.02
CA ILE A 376 43.26 -8.18 33.54
C ILE A 376 44.18 -9.38 33.80
N ILE A 377 43.72 -10.34 34.54
CA ILE A 377 44.41 -11.60 34.84
C ILE A 377 43.83 -12.80 34.06
N GLY A 378 42.70 -12.61 33.35
CA GLY A 378 42.10 -13.61 32.48
C GLY A 378 40.83 -13.07 31.88
N SER A 379 40.37 -13.66 30.75
CA SER A 379 39.14 -13.28 30.06
C SER A 379 38.45 -14.49 29.47
N GLY A 380 37.15 -14.38 29.27
CA GLY A 380 36.33 -15.40 28.61
C GLY A 380 34.96 -14.87 28.24
N THR A 381 34.17 -15.67 27.59
CA THR A 381 32.79 -15.35 27.23
C THR A 381 31.87 -16.42 27.83
N THR A 382 30.77 -15.98 28.45
CA THR A 382 29.77 -16.89 29.01
C THR A 382 29.09 -17.70 27.89
N ASP A 383 28.73 -18.91 28.22
CA ASP A 383 27.91 -19.79 27.36
C ASP A 383 26.44 -19.33 27.33
N ASP A 384 25.58 -20.10 26.60
CA ASP A 384 24.13 -19.84 26.50
C ASP A 384 23.39 -19.92 27.83
N THR A 385 24.04 -20.44 28.90
CA THR A 385 23.49 -20.51 30.25
C THR A 385 24.03 -19.44 31.18
N GLY A 386 24.88 -18.57 30.69
CA GLY A 386 25.46 -17.46 31.44
C GLY A 386 26.68 -17.84 32.29
N HIS A 387 27.34 -18.98 32.05
CA HIS A 387 28.49 -19.45 32.80
C HIS A 387 29.78 -19.37 31.96
N VAL A 388 30.88 -19.01 32.62
CA VAL A 388 32.22 -19.08 32.02
C VAL A 388 33.22 -19.58 33.07
N THR A 389 34.17 -20.43 32.64
CA THR A 389 35.31 -20.83 33.44
C THR A 389 36.54 -20.22 32.84
N ILE A 390 37.19 -19.31 33.56
CA ILE A 390 38.34 -18.55 33.10
C ILE A 390 39.61 -19.07 33.83
N THR A 391 40.58 -19.56 33.07
CA THR A 391 41.90 -19.88 33.60
C THR A 391 42.77 -18.61 33.54
N PRO A 392 43.23 -18.11 34.69
CA PRO A 392 44.10 -16.93 34.71
C PRO A 392 45.37 -17.15 33.88
N THR A 393 45.80 -16.14 33.10
CA THR A 393 47.01 -16.19 32.27
C THR A 393 48.31 -16.02 33.07
N LYS A 394 48.18 -15.52 34.32
CA LYS A 394 49.27 -15.34 35.30
C LYS A 394 48.76 -15.84 36.66
N PRO A 395 49.64 -16.18 37.58
CA PRO A 395 49.24 -16.49 38.97
C PRO A 395 48.37 -15.40 39.57
N ILE A 396 47.28 -15.78 40.21
CA ILE A 396 46.33 -14.87 40.86
C ILE A 396 47.07 -14.08 41.93
N PRO A 397 47.14 -12.74 41.85
CA PRO A 397 47.79 -11.96 42.91
C PRO A 397 46.98 -12.05 44.20
N GLU A 398 47.67 -11.91 45.31
CA GLU A 398 46.97 -11.82 46.60
C GLU A 398 46.21 -10.48 46.68
N GLY A 399 45.00 -10.55 47.21
CA GLY A 399 44.09 -9.42 47.36
C GLY A 399 42.76 -9.62 46.64
N ASN A 400 42.07 -8.52 46.42
CA ASN A 400 40.73 -8.57 45.83
C ASN A 400 40.80 -8.88 44.33
N VAL A 401 39.96 -9.85 43.93
CA VAL A 401 39.68 -10.16 42.49
C VAL A 401 38.24 -9.82 42.22
N THR A 402 38.00 -9.18 41.08
CA THR A 402 36.66 -8.85 40.59
C THR A 402 36.47 -9.39 39.18
N ALA A 403 35.20 -9.61 38.79
CA ALA A 403 34.84 -9.90 37.41
C ALA A 403 34.11 -8.70 36.83
N LYS A 404 34.52 -8.25 35.64
CA LYS A 404 33.82 -7.21 34.85
C LYS A 404 33.17 -7.85 33.66
N ALA A 405 31.82 -7.82 33.63
CA ALA A 405 31.01 -8.24 32.49
C ALA A 405 30.80 -7.06 31.54
N THR A 406 30.91 -7.29 30.24
CA THR A 406 30.73 -6.28 29.20
C THR A 406 29.84 -6.88 28.10
N ASP A 407 28.75 -6.19 27.72
CA ASP A 407 27.84 -6.63 26.65
C ASP A 407 28.45 -6.43 25.26
N ASN A 408 27.69 -6.84 24.22
CA ASN A 408 28.09 -6.71 22.81
C ASN A 408 27.44 -5.50 22.14
N ALA A 409 26.94 -4.51 22.89
CA ALA A 409 26.32 -3.32 22.34
C ALA A 409 27.32 -2.50 21.49
N GLU A 410 26.80 -1.69 20.56
CA GLU A 410 27.66 -0.78 19.76
C GLU A 410 28.46 0.17 20.67
N HIS A 411 27.87 0.58 21.78
CA HIS A 411 28.51 1.26 22.89
C HIS A 411 28.45 0.36 24.12
N PRO A 412 29.49 -0.47 24.36
CA PRO A 412 29.42 -1.49 25.39
C PRO A 412 29.11 -0.98 26.79
N ASN A 413 28.10 -1.54 27.41
CA ASN A 413 27.82 -1.31 28.83
C ASN A 413 28.56 -2.36 29.68
N SER A 414 28.86 -2.05 30.93
CA SER A 414 29.53 -2.99 31.79
C SER A 414 29.07 -2.93 33.25
N SER A 415 29.18 -4.06 33.92
CA SER A 415 28.92 -4.22 35.35
C SER A 415 30.10 -4.96 35.99
N THR A 416 30.34 -4.73 37.29
CA THR A 416 31.46 -5.34 38.00
C THR A 416 30.95 -6.05 39.25
N SER A 417 31.50 -7.25 39.52
CA SER A 417 31.15 -8.08 40.67
C SER A 417 31.55 -7.44 42.01
N GLN A 418 30.99 -7.95 43.10
CA GLN A 418 31.58 -7.78 44.39
C GLN A 418 32.96 -8.45 44.41
N PRO A 419 33.96 -7.84 45.10
CA PRO A 419 35.29 -8.41 45.19
C PRO A 419 35.30 -9.71 46.03
N LYS A 420 36.06 -10.72 45.58
CA LYS A 420 36.47 -11.87 46.39
C LYS A 420 37.96 -11.80 46.68
N LYS A 421 38.30 -11.99 47.94
CA LYS A 421 39.71 -11.94 48.37
C LYS A 421 40.42 -13.25 48.07
N ALA A 422 41.48 -13.18 47.25
CA ALA A 422 42.42 -14.26 47.06
C ALA A 422 43.51 -14.18 48.18
N THR A 423 43.67 -15.28 48.87
CA THR A 423 44.71 -15.38 49.93
C THR A 423 45.71 -16.44 49.52
N ASP A 424 46.96 -16.22 49.91
CA ASP A 424 47.96 -17.27 49.85
C ASP A 424 48.02 -18.00 51.19
N THR A 425 47.84 -19.30 51.17
CA THR A 425 47.95 -20.18 52.32
C THR A 425 49.05 -21.22 52.13
N THR A 426 49.80 -21.12 51.04
CA THR A 426 50.86 -22.07 50.69
C THR A 426 52.19 -21.65 51.28
N PRO A 427 52.68 -22.36 52.30
CA PRO A 427 54.00 -22.05 52.82
C PRO A 427 55.07 -22.18 51.76
N PRO A 428 56.10 -21.32 51.78
CA PRO A 428 57.24 -21.48 50.89
C PRO A 428 57.90 -22.86 51.11
N THR A 429 58.56 -23.32 50.05
CA THR A 429 59.35 -24.57 50.15
C THR A 429 60.32 -24.50 51.30
N ALA A 430 60.36 -25.56 52.14
CA ALA A 430 61.23 -25.59 53.27
C ALA A 430 62.68 -25.41 52.84
N PRO A 431 63.37 -24.43 53.42
CA PRO A 431 64.76 -24.15 53.03
C PRO A 431 65.72 -25.30 53.43
N VAL A 432 66.85 -25.40 52.69
CA VAL A 432 67.86 -26.40 52.97
C VAL A 432 69.17 -25.64 53.28
N VAL A 433 69.70 -25.82 54.49
CA VAL A 433 70.98 -25.29 54.86
C VAL A 433 72.09 -26.13 54.23
N THR A 434 72.73 -25.65 53.16
CA THR A 434 73.71 -26.40 52.37
C THR A 434 75.16 -26.22 52.81
N SER A 435 75.43 -25.33 53.75
CA SER A 435 76.84 -25.08 54.23
C SER A 435 77.18 -25.97 55.40
N ASP A 436 78.47 -26.03 55.69
CA ASP A 436 79.05 -26.65 56.91
C ASP A 436 78.96 -25.71 58.14
N LEU A 437 78.07 -24.67 58.06
CA LEU A 437 77.88 -23.62 59.06
C LEU A 437 79.02 -22.65 59.25
N THR A 438 80.03 -22.66 58.33
CA THR A 438 81.09 -21.62 58.25
C THR A 438 80.64 -20.40 57.40
N GLY A 439 79.30 -20.26 57.22
CA GLY A 439 78.59 -19.20 56.51
C GLY A 439 78.28 -19.56 55.12
N LYS A 440 77.03 -20.13 54.84
CA LYS A 440 76.42 -19.95 53.51
C LYS A 440 75.26 -20.81 53.24
N ALA A 441 74.49 -20.30 52.34
CA ALA A 441 73.48 -20.78 51.39
C ALA A 441 72.38 -21.69 51.92
N THR A 442 71.27 -21.14 51.94
CA THR A 442 69.98 -21.87 51.99
C THR A 442 69.36 -21.85 50.60
N THR A 443 68.62 -22.90 50.25
CA THR A 443 67.83 -22.95 49.04
C THR A 443 66.35 -23.09 49.42
N THR A 444 65.48 -22.29 48.78
CA THR A 444 64.02 -22.31 48.94
C THR A 444 63.44 -21.66 47.72
N ASP A 445 62.21 -21.19 47.75
CA ASP A 445 61.60 -20.48 46.65
C ASP A 445 62.31 -19.15 46.34
N PRO A 446 62.32 -18.66 45.10
CA PRO A 446 62.88 -17.35 44.73
C PRO A 446 62.19 -16.21 45.50
N ASN A 447 62.96 -15.12 45.69
CA ASN A 447 62.49 -13.88 46.31
C ASN A 447 61.87 -14.06 47.70
N THR A 448 62.19 -15.13 48.42
CA THR A 448 61.65 -15.48 49.72
C THR A 448 62.60 -14.97 50.82
N HIS A 449 62.00 -14.37 51.87
CA HIS A 449 62.82 -13.93 53.06
C HIS A 449 63.20 -15.17 53.90
N VAL A 450 64.42 -15.26 54.24
CA VAL A 450 64.99 -16.38 55.05
C VAL A 450 65.71 -15.85 56.28
N ASP A 451 65.30 -16.30 57.45
CA ASP A 451 65.96 -16.09 58.71
C ASP A 451 66.76 -17.33 59.11
N LEU A 452 68.00 -17.12 59.49
CA LEU A 452 68.80 -18.17 60.13
C LEU A 452 68.62 -18.07 61.64
N LEU A 453 68.23 -19.18 62.26
CA LEU A 453 67.85 -19.26 63.67
C LEU A 453 68.84 -20.15 64.44
N ASP A 454 69.24 -19.71 65.66
CA ASP A 454 69.96 -20.55 66.59
C ASP A 454 69.07 -21.63 67.28
N LYS A 455 69.67 -22.40 68.13
CA LYS A 455 68.96 -23.50 68.90
C LYS A 455 67.87 -22.98 69.82
N ASP A 456 67.87 -21.73 70.19
CA ASP A 456 66.89 -21.08 71.06
C ASP A 456 65.86 -20.25 70.25
N GLY A 457 65.93 -20.32 68.91
CA GLY A 457 64.98 -19.66 67.99
C GLY A 457 65.35 -18.16 67.77
N ASN A 458 66.50 -17.67 68.18
CA ASN A 458 66.85 -16.28 67.91
C ASN A 458 67.41 -16.14 66.48
N ILE A 459 67.08 -15.04 65.83
CA ILE A 459 67.62 -14.73 64.50
C ILE A 459 69.09 -14.34 64.63
N ILE A 460 69.97 -15.08 63.97
CA ILE A 460 71.41 -14.84 63.90
C ILE A 460 71.90 -14.27 62.54
N GLY A 461 71.00 -14.19 61.55
CA GLY A 461 71.20 -13.58 60.24
C GLY A 461 69.94 -13.71 59.36
N SER A 462 69.81 -12.82 58.39
CA SER A 462 68.67 -12.84 57.47
C SER A 462 69.17 -12.48 56.06
N GLY A 463 68.35 -12.89 55.05
CA GLY A 463 68.58 -12.53 53.66
C GLY A 463 67.36 -12.87 52.81
N THR A 464 67.33 -12.44 51.55
CA THR A 464 66.29 -12.79 50.57
C THR A 464 66.92 -13.64 49.48
N THR A 465 66.26 -14.70 49.08
CA THR A 465 66.70 -15.56 47.97
C THR A 465 66.65 -14.80 46.65
N ASP A 466 67.59 -15.10 45.77
CA ASP A 466 67.65 -14.62 44.39
C ASP A 466 66.62 -15.33 43.52
N ASP A 467 66.55 -15.00 42.22
CA ASP A 467 65.59 -15.61 41.24
C ASP A 467 65.81 -17.12 41.07
N THR A 468 66.90 -17.68 41.60
CA THR A 468 67.15 -19.14 41.57
C THR A 468 66.90 -19.80 42.91
N GLY A 469 66.33 -19.07 43.87
CA GLY A 469 65.98 -19.57 45.18
C GLY A 469 67.16 -19.71 46.12
N HIS A 470 68.34 -19.07 45.85
CA HIS A 470 69.54 -19.13 46.66
C HIS A 470 69.75 -17.85 47.46
N VAL A 471 70.18 -17.98 48.71
CA VAL A 471 70.63 -16.86 49.54
C VAL A 471 71.86 -17.21 50.28
N THR A 472 72.79 -16.28 50.35
CA THR A 472 73.97 -16.40 51.28
C THR A 472 73.72 -15.51 52.47
N ILE A 473 73.56 -16.09 53.64
CA ILE A 473 73.32 -15.35 54.87
C ILE A 473 74.62 -15.28 55.66
N THR A 474 75.09 -14.08 55.89
CA THR A 474 76.24 -13.82 56.79
C THR A 474 75.70 -13.59 58.20
N PRO A 475 75.96 -14.46 59.16
CA PRO A 475 75.51 -14.26 60.54
C PRO A 475 75.97 -12.92 61.09
N THR A 476 75.09 -12.19 61.75
CA THR A 476 75.40 -10.92 62.43
C THR A 476 76.00 -11.09 63.82
N LYS A 477 75.96 -12.33 64.33
CA LYS A 477 76.53 -12.74 65.59
C LYS A 477 77.24 -14.09 65.42
N PRO A 478 78.19 -14.45 66.26
CA PRO A 478 78.79 -15.79 66.24
C PRO A 478 77.72 -16.87 66.38
N ILE A 479 77.80 -17.92 65.54
CA ILE A 479 76.89 -19.03 65.60
C ILE A 479 77.08 -19.79 66.88
N PRO A 480 76.11 -19.88 67.81
CA PRO A 480 76.25 -20.64 69.05
C PRO A 480 76.30 -22.13 68.74
N GLU A 481 77.01 -22.86 69.63
CA GLU A 481 77.00 -24.35 69.55
C GLU A 481 75.56 -24.88 69.70
N GLY A 482 75.14 -25.82 68.84
CA GLY A 482 73.81 -26.41 68.87
C GLY A 482 73.15 -26.49 67.48
N ASN A 483 71.87 -26.68 67.43
CA ASN A 483 71.11 -26.78 66.19
C ASN A 483 70.86 -25.39 65.62
N VAL A 484 71.12 -25.25 64.33
CA VAL A 484 70.80 -24.09 63.53
C VAL A 484 69.73 -24.50 62.50
N THR A 485 68.72 -23.68 62.32
CA THR A 485 67.64 -23.87 61.34
C THR A 485 67.52 -22.61 60.47
N ALA A 486 66.97 -22.79 59.26
CA ALA A 486 66.55 -21.69 58.40
C ALA A 486 65.02 -21.66 58.30
N LYS A 487 64.47 -20.47 58.51
CA LYS A 487 63.03 -20.24 58.35
C LYS A 487 62.78 -19.38 57.15
N ALA A 488 62.10 -19.93 56.12
CA ALA A 488 61.65 -19.16 54.98
C ALA A 488 60.24 -18.60 55.28
N THR A 489 60.00 -17.37 54.87
CA THR A 489 58.73 -16.67 55.05
C THR A 489 58.38 -16.00 53.72
N ASP A 490 57.16 -16.22 53.21
CA ASP A 490 56.66 -15.59 51.97
C ASP A 490 56.26 -14.13 52.20
N ASP A 491 55.90 -13.43 51.06
CA ASP A 491 55.48 -12.04 51.08
C ASP A 491 53.96 -11.88 51.17
N ALA A 492 53.24 -12.95 51.52
CA ALA A 492 51.80 -12.90 51.62
C ALA A 492 51.34 -11.89 52.68
N GLU A 493 50.11 -11.30 52.51
CA GLU A 493 49.48 -10.37 53.46
C GLU A 493 49.44 -11.00 54.87
N HIS A 494 49.25 -12.34 54.92
CA HIS A 494 49.39 -13.16 56.11
C HIS A 494 50.53 -14.14 55.86
N PRO A 495 51.77 -13.78 56.21
CA PRO A 495 52.91 -14.57 55.86
C PRO A 495 52.87 -16.03 56.33
N ASN A 496 53.04 -16.96 55.39
CA ASN A 496 53.27 -18.36 55.68
C ASN A 496 54.76 -18.63 55.86
N SER A 497 55.12 -19.65 56.58
CA SER A 497 56.52 -19.98 56.77
C SER A 497 56.80 -21.47 56.84
N SER A 498 57.97 -21.86 56.45
CA SER A 498 58.50 -23.21 56.59
C SER A 498 59.91 -23.18 57.17
N THR A 499 60.27 -24.25 57.84
CA THR A 499 61.55 -24.32 58.53
C THR A 499 62.38 -25.53 58.04
N SER A 500 63.66 -25.35 57.88
CA SER A 500 64.56 -26.41 57.47
C SER A 500 64.72 -27.50 58.53
N GLN A 501 65.24 -28.64 58.11
CA GLN A 501 65.79 -29.59 59.07
C GLN A 501 66.93 -28.91 59.82
N PRO A 502 67.10 -29.18 61.14
CA PRO A 502 68.13 -28.61 61.93
C PRO A 502 69.50 -29.15 61.47
N LYS A 503 70.47 -28.28 61.46
CA LYS A 503 71.86 -28.63 61.20
C LYS A 503 72.75 -28.27 62.42
N LYS A 504 73.56 -29.18 62.92
CA LYS A 504 74.30 -29.01 64.14
C LYS A 504 75.54 -28.17 63.92
N ALA A 505 75.69 -27.07 64.64
CA ALA A 505 76.90 -26.25 64.72
C ALA A 505 77.76 -26.84 65.89
N THR A 506 79.00 -27.10 65.58
CA THR A 506 79.99 -27.53 66.57
C THR A 506 81.13 -26.56 66.59
N ASP A 507 81.56 -26.20 67.80
CA ASP A 507 82.76 -25.40 67.93
C ASP A 507 84.03 -26.33 67.80
N THR A 508 84.79 -26.09 66.75
CA THR A 508 86.03 -26.84 66.52
C THR A 508 87.25 -25.98 66.78
N THR A 509 87.01 -24.79 67.34
CA THR A 509 88.13 -23.85 67.67
C THR A 509 88.71 -24.18 69.04
N PRO A 510 89.92 -24.66 69.10
CA PRO A 510 90.56 -24.88 70.39
C PRO A 510 90.69 -23.55 71.16
N PRO A 511 90.52 -23.58 72.50
CA PRO A 511 90.76 -22.40 73.29
C PRO A 511 92.17 -21.91 73.03
N THR A 512 92.41 -20.59 72.99
CA THR A 512 93.74 -20.03 72.94
C THR A 512 94.58 -20.54 74.08
N ALA A 513 95.77 -21.03 73.75
CA ALA A 513 96.70 -21.52 74.77
C ALA A 513 96.88 -20.47 75.86
N PRO A 514 96.77 -20.81 77.11
CA PRO A 514 96.93 -19.88 78.18
C PRO A 514 98.40 -19.37 78.19
N VAL A 515 98.61 -18.09 78.27
CA VAL A 515 99.88 -17.48 78.42
C VAL A 515 100.16 -17.36 79.89
N VAL A 516 101.19 -18.06 80.33
CA VAL A 516 101.70 -17.91 81.68
C VAL A 516 102.53 -16.66 81.77
N THR A 517 102.04 -15.63 82.41
CA THR A 517 102.69 -14.34 82.59
C THR A 517 103.34 -14.14 83.91
N SER A 518 103.56 -15.20 84.68
CA SER A 518 104.25 -15.08 85.93
C SER A 518 105.74 -15.43 85.79
N ASP A 519 106.57 -14.57 86.29
CA ASP A 519 108.01 -14.74 86.37
C ASP A 519 108.32 -15.86 87.42
N LEU A 520 108.79 -17.00 86.93
CA LEU A 520 109.16 -18.15 87.78
C LEU A 520 110.60 -18.02 88.28
N THR A 521 111.06 -16.86 88.52
CA THR A 521 112.36 -16.66 89.21
C THR A 521 112.16 -16.50 90.71
N GLY A 522 112.31 -17.52 91.25
CA GLY A 522 112.47 -17.45 92.52
C GLY A 522 112.99 -17.87 93.72
N LYS A 523 112.79 -18.08 94.43
CA LYS A 523 113.44 -18.68 95.59
C LYS A 523 112.50 -19.75 96.21
#